data_2626b063ec415f5a9a4aecbda20fcb70
#
_entry.id   2626b063ec415f5a9a4aecbda20fcb70
#
_cell.length_a   1.000
_cell.length_b   1.000
_cell.length_c   1.000
_cell.angle_alpha   90.00
_cell.angle_beta   90.00
_cell.angle_gamma   90.00
#
_symmetry.space_group_name_H-M   'P 1'
#
loop_
_entity.id
_entity.type
_entity.pdbx_description
1 polymer ?
#
loop_
_entity_poly.entity_id
_entity_poly.type
_entity_poly.pdbx_seq_one_letter_code
_entity_poly.pdbx_strand_id
1 'polypeptide(L)'
;SLPFPDHPSMHEVLFDDEWLKGTGVSTLDFAKAMIDEGYHPMTVYFPLVVHGAMLIEPTESESKAALDLFIATLRDLAIAAKGNDKERFTSAPHHAPIRRLDETRAARSPVLKWEKPAPAKAAE
;
A
#
# COMPACT_ATOMS: atom_id res chain seq x y z
N SER A 1 13.82 3.42 3.75
CA SER A 1 15.25 3.44 3.38
C SER A 1 15.60 2.22 2.53
N LEU A 2 16.80 2.20 1.98
CA LEU A 2 17.34 1.01 1.31
C LEU A 2 18.02 0.14 2.36
N PRO A 3 17.57 -1.11 2.60
CA PRO A 3 18.19 -1.98 3.60
C PRO A 3 19.59 -2.47 3.18
N PHE A 4 19.88 -2.42 1.86
CA PHE A 4 21.17 -2.84 1.29
C PHE A 4 21.73 -1.76 0.34
N PRO A 5 22.13 -0.58 0.86
CA PRO A 5 22.48 0.57 0.03
C PRO A 5 23.74 0.37 -0.83
N ASP A 6 24.64 -0.53 -0.42
CA ASP A 6 25.90 -0.79 -1.11
C ASP A 6 25.78 -1.82 -2.25
N HIS A 7 24.59 -2.38 -2.44
CA HIS A 7 24.33 -3.33 -3.50
C HIS A 7 23.48 -2.70 -4.61
N PRO A 8 23.89 -2.81 -5.88
CA PRO A 8 23.08 -2.32 -6.99
C PRO A 8 21.79 -3.11 -7.11
N SER A 9 20.68 -2.40 -7.35
CA SER A 9 19.42 -3.03 -7.70
C SER A 9 19.48 -3.55 -9.14
N MET A 10 18.95 -4.76 -9.37
CA MET A 10 18.92 -5.37 -10.70
C MET A 10 17.66 -4.92 -11.46
N HIS A 11 16.49 -5.40 -11.08
CA HIS A 11 15.20 -5.09 -11.73
C HIS A 11 14.16 -4.55 -10.75
N GLU A 12 14.40 -4.67 -9.47
CA GLU A 12 13.50 -4.23 -8.41
C GLU A 12 14.25 -3.48 -7.32
N VAL A 13 13.55 -2.58 -6.64
CA VAL A 13 14.09 -1.79 -5.54
C VAL A 13 13.36 -2.17 -4.26
N LEU A 14 14.14 -2.58 -3.26
CA LEU A 14 13.64 -2.94 -1.95
C LEU A 14 13.81 -1.77 -0.98
N PHE A 15 12.72 -1.41 -0.30
CA PHE A 15 12.73 -0.46 0.82
C PHE A 15 12.30 -1.15 2.11
N ASP A 16 12.83 -0.67 3.23
CA ASP A 16 12.35 -0.97 4.59
C ASP A 16 11.36 0.11 5.06
N ASP A 17 10.81 -0.06 6.26
CA ASP A 17 9.93 0.92 6.91
C ASP A 17 10.59 1.71 8.05
N GLU A 18 11.92 1.68 8.17
CA GLU A 18 12.65 2.40 9.23
C GLU A 18 12.31 3.90 9.26
N TRP A 19 12.08 4.48 8.09
CA TRP A 19 11.74 5.89 7.91
C TRP A 19 10.30 6.23 8.36
N LEU A 20 9.43 5.24 8.54
CA LEU A 20 8.08 5.40 9.08
C LEU A 20 8.03 5.29 10.62
N LYS A 21 9.12 4.90 11.27
CA LYS A 21 9.16 4.79 12.72
C LYS A 21 8.77 6.10 13.41
N GLY A 22 7.87 5.99 14.37
CA GLY A 22 7.38 7.15 15.13
C GLY A 22 6.27 7.96 14.44
N THR A 23 5.97 7.72 13.16
CA THR A 23 4.89 8.43 12.45
C THR A 23 3.49 7.88 12.76
N GLY A 24 3.41 6.63 13.21
CA GLY A 24 2.16 5.89 13.38
C GLY A 24 1.53 5.43 12.06
N VAL A 25 2.27 5.52 10.96
CA VAL A 25 1.89 5.01 9.63
C VAL A 25 2.64 3.71 9.39
N SER A 26 1.93 2.66 9.01
CA SER A 26 2.52 1.37 8.63
C SER A 26 2.80 1.31 7.13
N THR A 27 3.61 0.32 6.71
CA THR A 27 3.80 0.01 5.28
C THR A 27 2.47 -0.24 4.57
N LEU A 28 1.51 -0.94 5.21
CA LEU A 28 0.19 -1.17 4.63
C LEU A 28 -0.58 0.15 4.45
N ASP A 29 -0.52 1.05 5.43
CA ASP A 29 -1.18 2.35 5.34
C ASP A 29 -0.60 3.17 4.19
N PHE A 30 0.72 3.15 4.02
CA PHE A 30 1.40 3.81 2.92
C PHE A 30 0.98 3.22 1.55
N ALA A 31 0.94 1.88 1.43
CA ALA A 31 0.46 1.20 0.23
C ALA A 31 -1.00 1.54 -0.10
N LYS A 32 -1.87 1.66 0.92
CA LYS A 32 -3.27 2.09 0.71
C LYS A 32 -3.37 3.54 0.23
N ALA A 33 -2.51 4.43 0.72
CA ALA A 33 -2.46 5.81 0.23
C ALA A 33 -1.99 5.89 -1.24
N MET A 34 -1.10 4.99 -1.67
CA MET A 34 -0.69 4.89 -3.08
C MET A 34 -1.87 4.60 -4.02
N ILE A 35 -2.87 3.84 -3.58
CA ILE A 35 -4.09 3.57 -4.36
C ILE A 35 -4.84 4.87 -4.63
N ASP A 36 -4.93 5.76 -3.64
CA ASP A 36 -5.60 7.06 -3.78
C ASP A 36 -4.89 7.99 -4.77
N GLU A 37 -3.58 7.81 -4.92
CA GLU A 37 -2.78 8.53 -5.92
C GLU A 37 -2.84 7.90 -7.32
N GLY A 38 -3.64 6.83 -7.50
CA GLY A 38 -3.85 6.18 -8.78
C GLY A 38 -2.81 5.13 -9.16
N TYR A 39 -2.00 4.69 -8.20
CA TYR A 39 -0.99 3.66 -8.45
C TYR A 39 -1.41 2.30 -7.92
N HIS A 40 -1.02 1.25 -8.62
CA HIS A 40 -1.02 -0.09 -8.06
C HIS A 40 0.04 -0.14 -6.93
N PRO A 41 -0.35 -0.50 -5.70
CA PRO A 41 0.62 -0.56 -4.62
C PRO A 41 1.60 -1.71 -4.87
N MET A 42 2.85 -1.45 -4.49
CA MET A 42 3.94 -2.43 -4.58
C MET A 42 3.64 -3.69 -3.75
N THR A 43 4.42 -4.73 -3.95
CA THR A 43 4.49 -5.86 -3.03
C THR A 43 4.99 -5.38 -1.67
N VAL A 44 4.21 -5.65 -0.61
CA VAL A 44 4.55 -5.24 0.76
C VAL A 44 4.74 -6.44 1.67
N TYR A 45 5.52 -6.26 2.75
CA TYR A 45 5.87 -7.31 3.73
C TYR A 45 6.58 -8.51 3.13
N PHE A 46 7.22 -8.34 1.99
CA PHE A 46 8.03 -9.33 1.33
C PHE A 46 9.27 -8.65 0.68
N PRO A 47 10.47 -9.23 0.79
CA PRO A 47 10.83 -10.49 1.46
C PRO A 47 10.78 -10.39 2.99
N LEU A 48 10.49 -11.52 3.66
CA LEU A 48 10.27 -11.57 5.12
C LEU A 48 11.52 -11.20 5.94
N VAL A 49 12.69 -11.21 5.33
CA VAL A 49 13.96 -10.84 5.97
C VAL A 49 14.11 -9.32 6.18
N VAL A 50 13.25 -8.52 5.54
CA VAL A 50 13.23 -7.06 5.69
C VAL A 50 11.93 -6.65 6.35
N HIS A 51 12.02 -6.01 7.52
CA HIS A 51 10.84 -5.51 8.21
C HIS A 51 10.13 -4.43 7.40
N GLY A 52 8.80 -4.53 7.33
CA GLY A 52 7.99 -3.55 6.61
C GLY A 52 8.36 -3.38 5.13
N ALA A 53 8.88 -4.44 4.51
CA ALA A 53 9.40 -4.41 3.15
C ALA A 53 8.40 -3.83 2.15
N MET A 54 8.92 -3.03 1.23
CA MET A 54 8.23 -2.54 0.03
C MET A 54 9.10 -2.84 -1.17
N LEU A 55 8.62 -3.70 -2.06
CA LEU A 55 9.35 -4.16 -3.24
C LEU A 55 8.74 -3.55 -4.49
N ILE A 56 9.49 -2.68 -5.14
CA ILE A 56 9.03 -1.92 -6.32
C ILE A 56 9.77 -2.43 -7.54
N GLU A 57 9.01 -2.88 -8.53
CA GLU A 57 9.52 -3.34 -9.82
C GLU A 57 8.94 -2.46 -10.94
N PRO A 58 9.67 -1.43 -11.40
CA PRO A 58 9.29 -0.67 -12.57
C PRO A 58 9.58 -1.49 -13.84
N THR A 59 8.55 -1.74 -14.64
CA THR A 59 8.70 -2.51 -15.87
C THR A 59 9.17 -1.65 -17.06
N GLU A 60 9.70 -2.28 -18.10
CA GLU A 60 10.16 -1.58 -19.30
C GLU A 60 9.04 -0.91 -20.11
N SER A 61 7.77 -1.25 -19.82
CA SER A 61 6.61 -0.58 -20.45
C SER A 61 6.35 0.82 -19.90
N GLU A 62 6.93 1.15 -18.74
CA GLU A 62 6.76 2.47 -18.13
C GLU A 62 7.66 3.53 -18.79
N SER A 63 7.06 4.67 -19.15
CA SER A 63 7.82 5.79 -19.68
C SER A 63 8.65 6.48 -18.58
N LYS A 64 9.74 7.15 -18.97
CA LYS A 64 10.51 7.96 -18.02
C LYS A 64 9.64 8.99 -17.31
N ALA A 65 8.71 9.63 -18.01
CA ALA A 65 7.81 10.62 -17.42
C ALA A 65 6.88 9.97 -16.36
N ALA A 66 6.37 8.76 -16.60
CA ALA A 66 5.59 8.01 -15.63
C ALA A 66 6.41 7.65 -14.38
N LEU A 67 7.66 7.22 -14.58
CA LEU A 67 8.56 6.91 -13.46
C LEU A 67 8.93 8.17 -12.66
N ASP A 68 9.19 9.29 -13.30
CA ASP A 68 9.48 10.57 -12.64
C ASP A 68 8.28 11.02 -11.79
N LEU A 69 7.05 10.89 -12.31
CA LEU A 69 5.82 11.20 -11.58
C LEU A 69 5.63 10.25 -10.39
N PHE A 70 5.86 8.96 -10.58
CA PHE A 70 5.78 7.97 -9.50
C PHE A 70 6.77 8.30 -8.37
N ILE A 71 8.01 8.64 -8.71
CA ILE A 71 9.03 9.04 -7.73
C ILE A 71 8.59 10.30 -6.97
N ALA A 72 8.06 11.30 -7.67
CA ALA A 72 7.53 12.52 -7.04
C ALA A 72 6.42 12.18 -6.06
N THR A 73 5.44 11.37 -6.46
CA THR A 73 4.33 10.91 -5.60
C THR A 73 4.83 10.18 -4.36
N LEU A 74 5.78 9.23 -4.50
CA LEU A 74 6.37 8.53 -3.36
C LEU A 74 7.04 9.50 -2.38
N ARG A 75 7.75 10.50 -2.89
CA ARG A 75 8.40 11.51 -2.06
C ARG A 75 7.40 12.39 -1.33
N ASP A 76 6.35 12.84 -2.00
CA ASP A 76 5.30 13.67 -1.42
C ASP A 76 4.54 12.91 -0.31
N LEU A 77 4.18 11.65 -0.56
CA LEU A 77 3.60 10.78 0.46
C LEU A 77 4.54 10.57 1.65
N ALA A 78 5.84 10.37 1.40
CA ALA A 78 6.82 10.20 2.47
C ALA A 78 6.95 11.47 3.33
N ILE A 79 6.91 12.65 2.71
CA ILE A 79 6.92 13.94 3.41
C ILE A 79 5.63 14.09 4.24
N ALA A 80 4.47 13.79 3.67
CA ALA A 80 3.18 13.85 4.36
C ALA A 80 3.14 12.90 5.57
N ALA A 81 3.61 11.67 5.44
CA ALA A 81 3.68 10.69 6.52
C ALA A 81 4.55 11.18 7.70
N LYS A 82 5.65 11.88 7.42
CA LYS A 82 6.53 12.49 8.43
C LYS A 82 5.96 13.79 9.01
N GLY A 83 5.09 14.47 8.27
CA GLY A 83 4.48 15.74 8.64
C GLY A 83 3.28 15.64 9.59
N ASN A 84 3.05 14.49 10.22
CA ASN A 84 1.93 14.21 11.12
C ASN A 84 0.53 14.13 10.46
N ASP A 85 0.46 13.97 9.14
CA ASP A 85 -0.81 13.71 8.43
C ASP A 85 -1.17 12.22 8.46
N LYS A 86 -1.19 11.67 9.66
CA LYS A 86 -1.43 10.23 9.88
C LYS A 86 -2.79 9.79 9.35
N GLU A 87 -3.82 10.61 9.49
CA GLU A 87 -5.19 10.25 9.12
C GLU A 87 -5.33 9.96 7.62
N ARG A 88 -4.65 10.74 6.78
CA ARG A 88 -4.58 10.49 5.33
C ARG A 88 -4.18 9.05 5.00
N PHE A 89 -3.29 8.47 5.79
CA PHE A 89 -2.78 7.12 5.58
C PHE A 89 -3.63 6.04 6.24
N THR A 90 -3.97 6.23 7.52
CA THR A 90 -4.70 5.20 8.29
C THR A 90 -6.14 5.02 7.84
N SER A 91 -6.74 6.03 7.21
CA SER A 91 -8.10 5.98 6.63
C SER A 91 -8.13 5.61 5.14
N ALA A 92 -6.98 5.62 4.45
CA ALA A 92 -6.87 5.23 3.05
C ALA A 92 -7.25 3.74 2.82
N PRO A 93 -7.73 3.37 1.61
CA PRO A 93 -7.98 4.22 0.46
C PRO A 93 -9.31 4.97 0.54
N HIS A 94 -9.37 6.18 -0.03
CA HIS A 94 -10.58 7.01 -0.06
C HIS A 94 -11.33 6.90 -1.40
N HIS A 95 -10.56 6.73 -2.49
CA HIS A 95 -11.06 6.79 -3.86
C HIS A 95 -11.31 5.41 -4.49
N ALA A 96 -10.99 4.32 -3.78
CA ALA A 96 -11.30 2.98 -4.24
C ALA A 96 -12.79 2.63 -3.99
N PRO A 97 -13.42 1.83 -4.86
CA PRO A 97 -14.81 1.37 -4.68
C PRO A 97 -15.03 0.60 -3.37
N ILE A 98 -14.02 -0.13 -2.94
CA ILE A 98 -14.00 -0.85 -1.66
C ILE A 98 -12.87 -0.26 -0.82
N ARG A 99 -13.21 0.09 0.40
CA ARG A 99 -12.23 0.58 1.38
C ARG A 99 -11.43 -0.56 2.00
N ARG A 100 -10.93 -0.38 3.20
CA ARG A 100 -10.16 -1.43 3.89
C ARG A 100 -11.00 -2.70 4.06
N LEU A 101 -10.39 -3.82 3.72
CA LEU A 101 -10.99 -5.14 3.88
C LEU A 101 -10.87 -5.59 5.33
N ASP A 102 -11.87 -6.36 5.80
CA ASP A 102 -11.78 -7.07 7.07
C ASP A 102 -11.00 -8.37 6.88
N GLU A 103 -9.67 -8.25 6.83
CA GLU A 103 -8.76 -9.36 6.63
C GLU A 103 -8.84 -10.40 7.75
N THR A 104 -9.10 -9.94 8.97
CA THR A 104 -9.26 -10.82 10.14
C THR A 104 -10.48 -11.72 9.98
N ARG A 105 -11.62 -11.15 9.58
CA ARG A 105 -12.83 -11.93 9.31
C ARG A 105 -12.63 -12.87 8.14
N ALA A 106 -12.00 -12.39 7.06
CA ALA A 106 -11.72 -13.21 5.88
C ALA A 106 -10.87 -14.43 6.22
N ALA A 107 -9.88 -14.28 7.09
CA ALA A 107 -9.02 -15.38 7.53
C ALA A 107 -9.71 -16.33 8.51
N ARG A 108 -10.50 -15.81 9.46
CA ARG A 108 -11.12 -16.63 10.52
C ARG A 108 -12.45 -17.25 10.12
N SER A 109 -13.19 -16.62 9.21
CA SER A 109 -14.53 -17.04 8.79
C SER A 109 -14.69 -16.86 7.30
N PRO A 110 -13.92 -17.61 6.47
CA PRO A 110 -13.91 -17.43 5.03
C PRO A 110 -15.28 -17.82 4.43
N VAL A 111 -15.77 -16.98 3.50
CA VAL A 111 -16.92 -17.29 2.65
C VAL A 111 -16.39 -17.74 1.30
N LEU A 112 -16.38 -19.05 1.05
CA LEU A 112 -15.69 -19.65 -0.10
C LEU A 112 -16.54 -19.66 -1.39
N LYS A 113 -17.83 -19.33 -1.28
CA LYS A 113 -18.74 -19.24 -2.44
C LYS A 113 -19.68 -18.05 -2.28
N TRP A 114 -20.06 -17.47 -3.41
CA TRP A 114 -21.11 -16.46 -3.41
C TRP A 114 -22.49 -17.13 -3.25
N GLU A 115 -23.33 -16.54 -2.40
CA GLU A 115 -24.74 -16.91 -2.26
C GLU A 115 -25.60 -15.67 -2.51
N LYS A 116 -26.71 -15.85 -3.27
CA LYS A 116 -27.61 -14.74 -3.52
C LYS A 116 -28.19 -14.21 -2.21
N PRO A 117 -28.10 -12.90 -1.94
CA PRO A 117 -28.69 -12.33 -0.75
C PRO A 117 -30.19 -12.66 -0.66
N ALA A 118 -30.66 -13.01 0.51
CA ALA A 118 -32.12 -13.14 0.73
C ALA A 118 -32.79 -11.79 0.42
N PRO A 119 -34.01 -11.80 -0.18
CA PRO A 119 -34.74 -10.56 -0.42
C PRO A 119 -34.94 -9.83 0.91
N ALA A 120 -34.66 -8.51 0.91
CA ALA A 120 -34.90 -7.68 2.08
C ALA A 120 -36.38 -7.86 2.48
N LYS A 121 -36.65 -8.20 3.74
CA LYS A 121 -38.04 -8.19 4.25
C LYS A 121 -38.56 -6.76 4.06
N ALA A 122 -39.65 -6.61 3.36
CA ALA A 122 -40.37 -5.35 3.29
C ALA A 122 -40.64 -4.91 4.74
N ALA A 123 -40.21 -3.71 5.10
CA ALA A 123 -40.60 -3.11 6.36
C ALA A 123 -42.11 -2.89 6.30
N GLU A 124 -42.87 -3.62 7.14
CA GLU A 124 -44.28 -3.35 7.41
C GLU A 124 -44.42 -2.08 8.25
#